data_40def9009c63b2820f4e36396011540a
#
_entry.id   40def9009c63b2820f4e36396011540a
#
_cell.length_a   1.000
_cell.length_b   1.000
_cell.length_c   1.000
_cell.angle_alpha   90.00
_cell.angle_beta   90.00
_cell.angle_gamma   90.00
#
_symmetry.space_group_name_H-M   'P 1'
#
loop_
_entity.id
_entity.type
_entity.pdbx_description
1 polymer ?
#
loop_
_entity_poly.entity_id
_entity_poly.type
_entity_poly.pdbx_seq_one_letter_code
_entity_poly.pdbx_strand_id
1 'polypeptide(L)'
;GRVDKGSTINDFDVLEKKHQHSLEASIAAFHHDKRQINLIDTPGAPDFIGVTLGVLSAVETVVVVVNAASGVEGTTRRMMEWAKNANRCRMVVVNKIDVPGTDLAAVYDEIRDAFGRECLAVNLPASGATTVVDCFFDPVGDADFSSVEEAHTEIVDQVVEVDEELMTVYLDQGEVSPDQLHDPFEQAMREGHLVPVCFLSSETGAGVAELLDVITRLMPNPKEGNPLKFVNGAEDGVALAVTADPEKALLGHVFKIAFDPFVGRQVYFRVHQGTVKKDEPLFVDDARKAVKAANMASPLGKEPRERAFAIAGDIMMLAKVDGIHLNSMLQSTQNDAPPRLEQQSLPMPMVGLSVKPKNRGDEQKIAEALGKLIESDPCLRIERNASANETVLRGMGDLHLRIAFERMKEQYGIEVETAVPTIPYRETISRKSEGHCRHKKQTGGAGQFGEVYLR
;
A
#
# COMPACT_ATOMS: atom_id res chain seq x y z
N GLY A 1 -7.06 14.45 15.85
CA GLY A 1 -6.71 13.51 16.93
C GLY A 1 -5.24 13.55 17.28
N ARG A 2 -4.85 12.88 18.35
CA ARG A 2 -3.44 12.79 18.78
C ARG A 2 -3.07 11.32 18.92
N VAL A 3 -1.89 10.94 18.39
CA VAL A 3 -1.37 9.57 18.43
C VAL A 3 -1.12 9.11 19.88
N ASP A 4 -0.50 9.98 20.70
CA ASP A 4 -0.23 9.72 22.12
C ASP A 4 -1.49 9.48 22.97
N LYS A 5 -2.65 9.96 22.51
CA LYS A 5 -3.96 9.76 23.16
C LYS A 5 -4.79 8.65 22.49
N GLY A 6 -4.30 8.03 21.42
CA GLY A 6 -5.04 7.04 20.63
C GLY A 6 -6.38 7.57 20.08
N SER A 7 -6.44 8.88 19.77
CA SER A 7 -7.66 9.56 19.30
C SER A 7 -7.62 9.92 17.80
N THR A 8 -6.65 9.41 17.06
CA THR A 8 -6.59 9.51 15.59
C THR A 8 -7.69 8.68 14.96
N ILE A 9 -8.17 9.11 13.79
CA ILE A 9 -9.22 8.38 13.04
C ILE A 9 -8.62 7.11 12.42
N ASN A 10 -7.39 7.17 11.96
CA ASN A 10 -6.74 6.10 11.20
C ASN A 10 -6.12 5.02 12.11
N ASP A 11 -5.45 5.39 13.21
CA ASP A 11 -4.89 4.42 14.17
C ASP A 11 -5.94 4.01 15.21
N PHE A 12 -6.93 3.26 14.79
CA PHE A 12 -8.04 2.85 15.66
C PHE A 12 -7.88 1.44 16.24
N ASP A 13 -6.99 0.62 15.71
CA ASP A 13 -6.69 -0.72 16.20
C ASP A 13 -6.03 -0.68 17.59
N VAL A 14 -6.30 -1.72 18.39
CA VAL A 14 -5.79 -1.80 19.79
C VAL A 14 -4.25 -1.87 19.79
N LEU A 15 -3.66 -2.58 18.84
CA LEU A 15 -2.20 -2.71 18.75
C LEU A 15 -1.55 -1.42 18.25
N GLU A 16 -2.17 -0.70 17.30
CA GLU A 16 -1.70 0.62 16.84
C GLU A 16 -1.65 1.61 18.00
N LYS A 17 -2.71 1.66 18.81
CA LYS A 17 -2.74 2.49 20.02
C LYS A 17 -1.71 2.10 21.05
N LYS A 18 -1.47 0.79 21.22
CA LYS A 18 -0.46 0.26 22.15
C LYS A 18 0.95 0.58 21.70
N HIS A 19 1.23 0.46 20.41
CA HIS A 19 2.56 0.70 19.83
C HIS A 19 2.78 2.17 19.41
N GLN A 20 1.71 2.99 19.37
CA GLN A 20 1.72 4.41 18.98
C GLN A 20 2.23 4.66 17.56
N HIS A 21 2.00 3.73 16.67
CA HIS A 21 2.27 3.87 15.24
C HIS A 21 1.35 2.96 14.41
N SER A 22 1.16 3.29 13.15
CA SER A 22 0.35 2.53 12.21
C SER A 22 0.95 1.17 11.92
N LEU A 23 0.13 0.13 11.89
CA LEU A 23 0.48 -1.27 11.60
C LEU A 23 -0.27 -1.81 10.38
N GLU A 24 -1.35 -1.12 9.98
CA GLU A 24 -2.23 -1.46 8.87
C GLU A 24 -2.43 -0.25 7.95
N ALA A 25 -2.86 -0.51 6.72
CA ALA A 25 -3.38 0.57 5.89
C ALA A 25 -4.79 0.96 6.37
N SER A 26 -4.97 2.21 6.73
CA SER A 26 -6.27 2.77 7.14
C SER A 26 -6.82 3.70 6.06
N ILE A 27 -8.14 3.71 5.89
CA ILE A 27 -8.79 4.46 4.83
C ILE A 27 -9.75 5.47 5.43
N ALA A 28 -9.65 6.71 4.94
CA ALA A 28 -10.57 7.79 5.30
C ALA A 28 -11.10 8.46 4.02
N ALA A 29 -12.43 8.52 3.89
CA ALA A 29 -13.08 9.28 2.84
C ALA A 29 -13.76 10.51 3.42
N PHE A 30 -13.45 11.69 2.91
CA PHE A 30 -14.01 12.96 3.37
C PHE A 30 -14.22 13.92 2.19
N HIS A 31 -14.91 15.02 2.43
CA HIS A 31 -15.16 16.03 1.41
C HIS A 31 -14.43 17.33 1.77
N HIS A 32 -13.77 17.91 0.77
CA HIS A 32 -13.21 19.26 0.81
C HIS A 32 -13.52 19.94 -0.52
N ASP A 33 -13.96 21.20 -0.49
CA ASP A 33 -14.31 22.01 -1.68
C ASP A 33 -15.19 21.28 -2.71
N LYS A 34 -16.27 20.60 -2.22
CA LYS A 34 -17.20 19.80 -3.02
C LYS A 34 -16.58 18.56 -3.71
N ARG A 35 -15.30 18.27 -3.50
CA ARG A 35 -14.63 17.08 -3.98
C ARG A 35 -14.55 16.02 -2.89
N GLN A 36 -14.71 14.77 -3.23
CA GLN A 36 -14.47 13.65 -2.32
C GLN A 36 -12.99 13.25 -2.42
N ILE A 37 -12.31 13.22 -1.28
CA ILE A 37 -10.94 12.76 -1.15
C ILE A 37 -10.97 11.39 -0.48
N ASN A 38 -10.32 10.40 -1.11
CA ASN A 38 -10.07 9.10 -0.54
C ASN A 38 -8.60 9.04 -0.13
N LEU A 39 -8.33 9.02 1.16
CA LEU A 39 -6.99 8.99 1.72
C LEU A 39 -6.72 7.60 2.28
N ILE A 40 -5.60 7.00 1.88
CA ILE A 40 -5.08 5.75 2.45
C ILE A 40 -3.82 6.09 3.25
N ASP A 41 -3.91 5.95 4.56
CA ASP A 41 -2.77 6.08 5.47
C ASP A 41 -2.08 4.74 5.62
N THR A 42 -0.76 4.71 5.52
CA THR A 42 0.03 3.47 5.48
C THR A 42 1.13 3.46 6.54
N PRO A 43 1.51 2.29 7.05
CA PRO A 43 2.60 2.18 8.01
C PRO A 43 3.92 2.69 7.43
N GLY A 44 4.66 3.49 8.22
CA GLY A 44 5.98 4.00 7.86
C GLY A 44 7.15 3.04 8.21
N ALA A 45 6.92 2.04 9.06
CA ALA A 45 7.97 1.11 9.46
C ALA A 45 8.32 0.12 8.34
N PRO A 46 9.62 -0.14 8.08
CA PRO A 46 10.08 -1.01 6.99
C PRO A 46 9.50 -2.43 7.02
N ASP A 47 9.19 -2.93 8.22
CA ASP A 47 8.62 -4.26 8.43
C ASP A 47 7.22 -4.42 7.82
N PHE A 48 6.48 -3.33 7.61
CA PHE A 48 5.12 -3.31 7.05
C PHE A 48 5.07 -2.79 5.60
N ILE A 49 6.19 -2.73 4.92
CA ILE A 49 6.30 -2.23 3.54
C ILE A 49 5.34 -2.94 2.58
N GLY A 50 5.06 -4.23 2.79
CA GLY A 50 4.12 -5.00 1.98
C GLY A 50 2.70 -4.47 2.03
N VAL A 51 2.26 -3.97 3.19
CA VAL A 51 0.95 -3.34 3.35
C VAL A 51 0.86 -2.06 2.52
N THR A 52 1.91 -1.22 2.56
CA THR A 52 1.99 0.01 1.75
C THR A 52 1.99 -0.28 0.25
N LEU A 53 2.77 -1.27 -0.19
CA LEU A 53 2.85 -1.62 -1.60
C LEU A 53 1.54 -2.22 -2.13
N GLY A 54 0.82 -2.97 -1.28
CA GLY A 54 -0.47 -3.56 -1.64
C GLY A 54 -1.54 -2.54 -2.00
N VAL A 55 -1.47 -1.32 -1.47
CA VAL A 55 -2.48 -0.27 -1.72
C VAL A 55 -2.13 0.70 -2.85
N LEU A 56 -0.94 0.62 -3.45
CA LEU A 56 -0.51 1.53 -4.52
C LEU A 56 -1.40 1.46 -5.77
N SER A 57 -2.05 0.34 -6.00
CA SER A 57 -3.01 0.17 -7.11
C SER A 57 -4.36 0.86 -6.87
N ALA A 58 -4.60 1.37 -5.66
CA ALA A 58 -5.86 2.00 -5.31
C ALA A 58 -5.82 3.53 -5.35
N VAL A 59 -4.67 4.13 -5.70
CA VAL A 59 -4.47 5.59 -5.66
C VAL A 59 -3.85 6.13 -6.94
N GLU A 60 -4.10 7.39 -7.25
CA GLU A 60 -3.49 8.13 -8.36
C GLU A 60 -2.16 8.76 -7.92
N THR A 61 -2.10 9.29 -6.70
CA THR A 61 -0.95 10.01 -6.17
C THR A 61 -0.45 9.36 -4.87
N VAL A 62 0.86 9.24 -4.75
CA VAL A 62 1.55 8.80 -3.54
C VAL A 62 2.17 10.02 -2.86
N VAL A 63 1.75 10.28 -1.62
CA VAL A 63 2.29 11.34 -0.78
C VAL A 63 3.30 10.73 0.19
N VAL A 64 4.57 11.11 0.05
CA VAL A 64 5.64 10.66 0.93
C VAL A 64 5.89 11.72 2.00
N VAL A 65 5.63 11.37 3.26
CA VAL A 65 5.78 12.29 4.39
C VAL A 65 7.19 12.19 4.97
N VAL A 66 7.88 13.32 4.99
CA VAL A 66 9.22 13.50 5.56
C VAL A 66 9.09 14.23 6.91
N ASN A 67 9.69 13.68 7.95
CA ASN A 67 9.83 14.38 9.22
C ASN A 67 10.96 15.41 9.09
N ALA A 68 10.65 16.69 9.23
CA ALA A 68 11.62 17.77 9.08
C ALA A 68 12.86 17.60 9.99
N ALA A 69 12.71 17.03 11.19
CA ALA A 69 13.83 16.83 12.09
C ALA A 69 14.73 15.63 11.71
N SER A 70 14.22 14.68 10.90
CA SER A 70 14.98 13.47 10.50
C SER A 70 15.51 13.56 9.06
N GLY A 71 14.91 14.40 8.20
CA GLY A 71 15.25 14.49 6.79
C GLY A 71 14.85 13.23 5.98
N VAL A 72 15.59 12.92 4.93
CA VAL A 72 15.30 11.82 3.98
C VAL A 72 15.85 10.50 4.49
N GLU A 73 15.00 9.69 5.08
CA GLU A 73 15.35 8.37 5.59
C GLU A 73 15.38 7.28 4.50
N GLY A 74 15.91 6.09 4.83
CA GLY A 74 15.98 4.97 3.90
C GLY A 74 14.62 4.49 3.40
N THR A 75 13.59 4.53 4.26
CA THR A 75 12.20 4.20 3.87
C THR A 75 11.62 5.23 2.92
N THR A 76 11.90 6.53 3.15
CA THR A 76 11.50 7.64 2.26
C THR A 76 12.02 7.41 0.84
N ARG A 77 13.31 7.07 0.69
CA ARG A 77 13.94 6.76 -0.62
C ARG A 77 13.26 5.59 -1.32
N ARG A 78 13.00 4.52 -0.58
CA ARG A 78 12.33 3.33 -1.13
C ARG A 78 10.91 3.64 -1.59
N MET A 79 10.14 4.38 -0.82
CA MET A 79 8.75 4.73 -1.18
C MET A 79 8.68 5.60 -2.43
N MET A 80 9.58 6.58 -2.57
CA MET A 80 9.67 7.40 -3.78
C MET A 80 10.03 6.54 -5.01
N GLU A 81 10.97 5.61 -4.87
CA GLU A 81 11.35 4.67 -5.95
C GLU A 81 10.19 3.74 -6.32
N TRP A 82 9.50 3.15 -5.33
CA TRP A 82 8.36 2.27 -5.59
C TRP A 82 7.19 3.02 -6.23
N ALA A 83 6.88 4.23 -5.80
CA ALA A 83 5.86 5.07 -6.42
C ALA A 83 6.21 5.38 -7.90
N LYS A 84 7.48 5.69 -8.18
CA LYS A 84 7.99 5.90 -9.54
C LYS A 84 7.85 4.63 -10.39
N ASN A 85 8.28 3.47 -9.88
CA ASN A 85 8.19 2.20 -10.58
C ASN A 85 6.74 1.74 -10.81
N ALA A 86 5.83 2.11 -9.89
CA ALA A 86 4.39 1.90 -10.03
C ALA A 86 3.73 2.88 -11.00
N ASN A 87 4.48 3.81 -11.58
CA ASN A 87 3.97 4.88 -12.42
C ASN A 87 2.84 5.68 -11.73
N ARG A 88 3.03 6.00 -10.44
CA ARG A 88 2.12 6.87 -9.68
C ARG A 88 2.66 8.29 -9.65
N CYS A 89 1.75 9.27 -9.68
CA CYS A 89 2.11 10.65 -9.36
C CYS A 89 2.68 10.71 -7.94
N ARG A 90 3.65 11.58 -7.72
CA ARG A 90 4.38 11.68 -6.46
C ARG A 90 4.27 13.08 -5.90
N MET A 91 4.21 13.15 -4.58
CA MET A 91 4.24 14.39 -3.81
C MET A 91 5.05 14.17 -2.54
N VAL A 92 5.77 15.16 -2.07
CA VAL A 92 6.47 15.13 -0.79
C VAL A 92 5.81 16.12 0.17
N VAL A 93 5.60 15.69 1.40
CA VAL A 93 5.12 16.54 2.49
C VAL A 93 6.16 16.58 3.59
N VAL A 94 6.73 17.73 3.85
CA VAL A 94 7.65 17.97 4.98
C VAL A 94 6.82 18.38 6.19
N ASN A 95 6.64 17.45 7.11
CA ASN A 95 5.85 17.64 8.34
C ASN A 95 6.73 17.99 9.54
N LYS A 96 6.14 18.57 10.57
CA LYS A 96 6.79 18.99 11.81
C LYS A 96 7.77 20.15 11.60
N ILE A 97 7.42 21.09 10.74
CA ILE A 97 8.23 22.30 10.51
C ILE A 97 8.36 23.17 11.78
N ASP A 98 7.45 22.99 12.75
CA ASP A 98 7.41 23.68 14.04
C ASP A 98 8.45 23.20 15.05
N VAL A 99 9.22 22.13 14.76
CA VAL A 99 10.25 21.61 15.69
C VAL A 99 11.43 22.57 15.75
N PRO A 100 11.75 23.14 16.94
CA PRO A 100 12.81 24.11 17.07
C PRO A 100 14.18 23.54 16.67
N GLY A 101 14.98 24.37 15.99
CA GLY A 101 16.34 24.00 15.58
C GLY A 101 16.43 23.15 14.30
N THR A 102 15.33 22.92 13.61
CA THR A 102 15.31 22.27 12.30
C THR A 102 15.73 23.25 11.21
N ASP A 103 16.70 22.86 10.39
CA ASP A 103 17.11 23.60 9.20
C ASP A 103 16.27 23.15 8.00
N LEU A 104 15.16 23.86 7.75
CA LEU A 104 14.21 23.51 6.69
C LEU A 104 14.77 23.72 5.28
N ALA A 105 15.71 24.65 5.11
CA ALA A 105 16.42 24.84 3.83
C ALA A 105 17.28 23.61 3.52
N ALA A 106 18.06 23.14 4.49
CA ALA A 106 18.89 21.93 4.34
C ALA A 106 18.03 20.68 4.07
N VAL A 107 16.85 20.54 4.69
CA VAL A 107 15.90 19.43 4.42
C VAL A 107 15.38 19.49 2.98
N TYR A 108 15.08 20.69 2.48
CA TYR A 108 14.62 20.87 1.10
C TYR A 108 15.72 20.53 0.10
N ASP A 109 16.95 20.96 0.35
CA ASP A 109 18.10 20.61 -0.47
C ASP A 109 18.34 19.09 -0.47
N GLU A 110 18.24 18.43 0.69
CA GLU A 110 18.36 16.98 0.79
C GLU A 110 17.28 16.23 -0.03
N ILE A 111 16.05 16.76 -0.08
CA ILE A 111 14.95 16.22 -0.90
C ILE A 111 15.30 16.35 -2.39
N ARG A 112 15.76 17.53 -2.82
CA ARG A 112 16.17 17.77 -4.22
C ARG A 112 17.38 16.91 -4.62
N ASP A 113 18.34 16.74 -3.74
CA ASP A 113 19.51 15.89 -3.97
C ASP A 113 19.14 14.40 -4.07
N ALA A 114 18.16 13.97 -3.26
CA ALA A 114 17.74 12.57 -3.20
C ALA A 114 16.81 12.16 -4.34
N PHE A 115 15.92 13.04 -4.77
CA PHE A 115 14.81 12.72 -5.68
C PHE A 115 14.80 13.49 -6.98
N GLY A 116 15.63 14.50 -7.11
CA GLY A 116 15.78 15.29 -8.34
C GLY A 116 15.30 16.73 -8.21
N ARG A 117 15.70 17.53 -9.19
CA ARG A 117 15.34 18.96 -9.26
C ARG A 117 13.87 19.19 -9.60
N GLU A 118 13.17 18.18 -10.05
CA GLU A 118 11.72 18.15 -10.24
C GLU A 118 10.93 18.28 -8.92
N CYS A 119 11.59 18.19 -7.75
CA CYS A 119 10.99 18.44 -6.45
C CYS A 119 10.91 19.94 -6.18
N LEU A 120 9.74 20.55 -6.42
CA LEU A 120 9.52 21.99 -6.33
C LEU A 120 8.52 22.34 -5.21
N ALA A 121 8.88 23.35 -4.42
CA ALA A 121 8.09 23.78 -3.27
C ALA A 121 6.85 24.57 -3.70
N VAL A 122 5.65 24.04 -3.48
CA VAL A 122 4.38 24.71 -3.77
C VAL A 122 3.93 25.64 -2.63
N ASN A 123 4.55 25.51 -1.46
CA ASN A 123 4.51 26.50 -0.38
C ASN A 123 5.86 26.51 0.35
N LEU A 124 6.16 27.58 1.05
CA LEU A 124 7.39 27.74 1.82
C LEU A 124 7.06 28.14 3.27
N PRO A 125 7.84 27.69 4.27
CA PRO A 125 7.71 28.15 5.66
C PRO A 125 7.92 29.66 5.78
N ALA A 126 7.18 30.27 6.68
CA ALA A 126 7.23 31.70 6.94
C ALA A 126 7.06 32.01 8.43
N SER A 127 7.50 33.20 8.85
CA SER A 127 7.38 33.70 10.22
C SER A 127 8.00 32.74 11.26
N GLY A 128 9.17 32.21 10.97
CA GLY A 128 9.83 31.20 11.82
C GLY A 128 9.09 29.87 11.86
N ALA A 129 8.61 29.41 10.71
CA ALA A 129 7.85 28.17 10.50
C ALA A 129 6.53 28.08 11.31
N THR A 130 5.96 29.20 11.71
CA THR A 130 4.64 29.26 12.35
C THR A 130 3.50 29.30 11.34
N THR A 131 3.79 29.72 10.11
CA THR A 131 2.88 29.76 8.97
C THR A 131 3.59 29.29 7.71
N VAL A 132 2.88 29.20 6.60
CA VAL A 132 3.45 28.99 5.27
C VAL A 132 2.96 30.07 4.32
N VAL A 133 3.70 30.31 3.23
CA VAL A 133 3.32 31.18 2.12
C VAL A 133 3.12 30.32 0.88
N ASP A 134 2.05 30.54 0.15
CA ASP A 134 1.74 29.88 -1.12
C ASP A 134 2.71 30.34 -2.21
N CYS A 135 3.23 29.41 -2.99
CA CYS A 135 4.14 29.68 -4.10
C CYS A 135 3.49 29.46 -5.48
N PHE A 136 2.24 29.00 -5.52
CA PHE A 136 1.60 28.67 -6.78
C PHE A 136 0.32 29.47 -7.07
N PHE A 137 -0.67 29.48 -6.16
CA PHE A 137 -1.95 30.14 -6.40
C PHE A 137 -1.94 31.63 -6.11
N ASP A 138 -1.25 32.04 -5.04
CA ASP A 138 -1.11 33.44 -4.60
C ASP A 138 0.32 33.66 -4.06
N PRO A 139 1.32 33.79 -4.96
CA PRO A 139 2.73 33.80 -4.59
C PRO A 139 3.15 35.19 -4.04
N VAL A 140 2.52 35.63 -2.95
CA VAL A 140 2.76 36.94 -2.30
C VAL A 140 3.17 36.73 -0.85
N GLY A 141 4.33 37.23 -0.47
CA GLY A 141 4.83 37.23 0.91
C GLY A 141 6.32 36.93 1.01
N ASP A 142 6.80 36.93 2.25
CA ASP A 142 8.19 36.59 2.58
C ASP A 142 8.26 35.23 3.22
N ALA A 143 9.17 34.37 2.73
CA ALA A 143 9.44 33.04 3.30
C ALA A 143 10.70 33.08 4.20
N ASP A 144 10.83 32.08 5.06
CA ASP A 144 11.97 31.97 5.99
C ASP A 144 13.28 31.60 5.26
N PHE A 145 13.16 30.92 4.12
CA PHE A 145 14.28 30.63 3.21
C PHE A 145 13.77 30.66 1.76
N SER A 146 14.66 30.95 0.80
CA SER A 146 14.32 31.10 -0.61
C SER A 146 13.37 32.28 -0.88
N SER A 147 13.20 32.63 -2.13
CA SER A 147 12.23 33.65 -2.58
C SER A 147 10.94 33.00 -3.05
N VAL A 148 9.79 33.53 -2.65
CA VAL A 148 8.48 33.06 -3.13
C VAL A 148 8.36 33.28 -4.64
N GLU A 149 8.87 34.38 -5.17
CA GLU A 149 8.89 34.68 -6.61
C GLU A 149 9.78 33.71 -7.39
N GLU A 150 10.97 33.36 -6.86
CA GLU A 150 11.83 32.35 -7.48
C GLU A 150 11.18 30.96 -7.49
N ALA A 151 10.58 30.54 -6.36
CA ALA A 151 9.87 29.28 -6.25
C ALA A 151 8.67 29.21 -7.22
N HIS A 152 7.91 30.30 -7.35
CA HIS A 152 6.83 30.41 -8.33
C HIS A 152 7.35 30.24 -9.76
N THR A 153 8.40 30.99 -10.10
CA THR A 153 9.01 30.94 -11.44
C THR A 153 9.52 29.53 -11.78
N GLU A 154 10.22 28.85 -10.84
CA GLU A 154 10.69 27.48 -11.04
C GLU A 154 9.52 26.52 -11.33
N ILE A 155 8.38 26.67 -10.65
CA ILE A 155 7.19 25.83 -10.90
C ILE A 155 6.60 26.12 -12.28
N VAL A 156 6.40 27.40 -12.61
CA VAL A 156 5.83 27.82 -13.91
C VAL A 156 6.71 27.34 -15.06
N ASP A 157 8.01 27.57 -14.98
CA ASP A 157 8.98 27.14 -16.00
C ASP A 157 8.88 25.61 -16.23
N GLN A 158 8.84 24.83 -15.14
CA GLN A 158 8.75 23.35 -15.22
C GLN A 158 7.40 22.88 -15.78
N VAL A 159 6.31 23.59 -15.47
CA VAL A 159 4.97 23.24 -15.93
C VAL A 159 4.74 23.60 -17.38
N VAL A 160 5.24 24.74 -17.86
CA VAL A 160 5.07 25.15 -19.26
C VAL A 160 5.92 24.31 -20.23
N GLU A 161 7.00 23.68 -19.75
CA GLU A 161 7.85 22.80 -20.58
C GLU A 161 7.12 21.58 -21.18
N VAL A 162 6.02 21.13 -20.58
CA VAL A 162 5.26 19.97 -21.07
C VAL A 162 4.20 20.33 -22.11
N ASP A 163 3.93 21.62 -22.34
CA ASP A 163 2.94 22.15 -23.29
C ASP A 163 3.56 23.20 -24.22
N GLU A 164 3.78 22.85 -25.49
CA GLU A 164 4.41 23.74 -26.48
C GLU A 164 3.58 25.01 -26.77
N GLU A 165 2.24 24.92 -26.72
CA GLU A 165 1.36 26.07 -26.95
C GLU A 165 1.45 27.03 -25.76
N LEU A 166 1.39 26.51 -24.55
CA LEU A 166 1.50 27.29 -23.31
C LEU A 166 2.89 27.91 -23.16
N MET A 167 3.94 27.18 -23.51
CA MET A 167 5.31 27.70 -23.54
C MET A 167 5.43 28.91 -24.47
N THR A 168 4.79 28.87 -25.66
CA THR A 168 4.79 30.01 -26.58
C THR A 168 4.08 31.21 -25.96
N VAL A 169 2.92 31.02 -25.32
CA VAL A 169 2.19 32.07 -24.63
C VAL A 169 3.03 32.69 -23.51
N TYR A 170 3.68 31.86 -22.70
CA TYR A 170 4.54 32.32 -21.60
C TYR A 170 5.73 33.13 -22.10
N LEU A 171 6.40 32.73 -23.19
CA LEU A 171 7.52 33.45 -23.78
C LEU A 171 7.10 34.80 -24.39
N ASP A 172 5.87 34.85 -24.96
CA ASP A 172 5.36 36.10 -25.57
C ASP A 172 4.80 37.11 -24.55
N GLN A 173 4.12 36.64 -23.50
CA GLN A 173 3.41 37.48 -22.54
C GLN A 173 4.18 37.68 -21.22
N GLY A 174 5.11 36.76 -20.89
CA GLY A 174 5.89 36.77 -19.65
C GLY A 174 5.14 36.26 -18.42
N GLU A 175 3.85 35.96 -18.54
CA GLU A 175 3.01 35.39 -17.45
C GLU A 175 1.91 34.50 -18.01
N VAL A 176 1.46 33.55 -17.19
CA VAL A 176 0.36 32.61 -17.47
C VAL A 176 -0.56 32.57 -16.27
N SER A 177 -1.88 32.53 -16.51
CA SER A 177 -2.83 32.45 -15.40
C SER A 177 -2.84 31.08 -14.72
N PRO A 178 -3.15 30.98 -13.41
CA PRO A 178 -3.25 29.70 -12.70
C PRO A 178 -4.24 28.71 -13.32
N ASP A 179 -5.32 29.21 -13.93
CA ASP A 179 -6.31 28.36 -14.60
C ASP A 179 -5.74 27.68 -15.87
N GLN A 180 -4.79 28.32 -16.56
CA GLN A 180 -4.13 27.77 -17.74
C GLN A 180 -3.02 26.76 -17.35
N LEU A 181 -2.52 26.85 -16.12
CA LEU A 181 -1.47 25.96 -15.61
C LEU A 181 -2.01 24.63 -15.06
N HIS A 182 -3.33 24.48 -14.86
CA HIS A 182 -3.92 23.29 -14.23
C HIS A 182 -3.62 21.99 -14.99
N ASP A 183 -4.03 21.89 -16.25
CA ASP A 183 -3.83 20.70 -17.08
C ASP A 183 -2.33 20.40 -17.31
N PRO A 184 -1.47 21.38 -17.64
CA PRO A 184 -0.02 21.17 -17.75
C PRO A 184 0.64 20.75 -16.42
N PHE A 185 0.15 21.26 -15.27
CA PHE A 185 0.64 20.83 -13.96
C PHE A 185 0.39 19.35 -13.71
N GLU A 186 -0.84 18.88 -13.99
CA GLU A 186 -1.18 17.47 -13.88
C GLU A 186 -0.36 16.61 -14.85
N GLN A 187 -0.16 17.08 -16.08
CA GLN A 187 0.67 16.40 -17.07
C GLN A 187 2.12 16.29 -16.57
N ALA A 188 2.72 17.38 -16.07
CA ALA A 188 4.06 17.36 -15.52
C ALA A 188 4.21 16.37 -14.36
N MET A 189 3.21 16.27 -13.49
CA MET A 189 3.19 15.26 -12.42
C MET A 189 3.11 13.84 -12.97
N ARG A 190 2.25 13.57 -13.95
CA ARG A 190 2.08 12.24 -14.55
C ARG A 190 3.34 11.75 -15.26
N GLU A 191 4.02 12.63 -15.93
CA GLU A 191 5.26 12.33 -16.66
C GLU A 191 6.47 12.31 -15.71
N GLY A 192 6.30 12.76 -14.47
CA GLY A 192 7.34 12.78 -13.44
C GLY A 192 8.32 13.95 -13.56
N HIS A 193 7.96 14.97 -14.35
CA HIS A 193 8.71 16.22 -14.47
C HIS A 193 8.48 17.15 -13.29
N LEU A 194 7.40 16.96 -12.54
CA LEU A 194 7.09 17.74 -11.33
C LEU A 194 6.74 16.82 -10.17
N VAL A 195 7.37 17.05 -9.03
CA VAL A 195 7.05 16.45 -7.73
C VAL A 195 6.81 17.58 -6.74
N PRO A 196 5.54 17.95 -6.46
CA PRO A 196 5.24 19.01 -5.52
C PRO A 196 5.77 18.71 -4.12
N VAL A 197 6.37 19.70 -3.46
CA VAL A 197 6.81 19.66 -2.07
C VAL A 197 5.99 20.63 -1.25
N CYS A 198 5.30 20.14 -0.21
CA CYS A 198 4.54 20.95 0.73
C CYS A 198 5.17 20.92 2.11
N PHE A 199 5.27 22.07 2.75
CA PHE A 199 5.70 22.22 4.13
C PHE A 199 4.48 22.42 5.03
N LEU A 200 4.45 21.71 6.17
CA LEU A 200 3.37 21.85 7.15
C LEU A 200 3.76 21.40 8.56
N SER A 201 2.95 21.78 9.52
CA SER A 201 2.91 21.20 10.85
C SER A 201 1.52 20.64 11.14
N SER A 202 1.40 19.34 11.28
CA SER A 202 0.16 18.70 11.70
C SER A 202 -0.21 18.99 13.18
N GLU A 203 0.74 19.44 14.00
CA GLU A 203 0.52 19.80 15.41
C GLU A 203 -0.10 21.19 15.53
N THR A 204 0.45 22.19 14.81
CA THR A 204 -0.03 23.58 14.86
C THR A 204 -1.13 23.86 13.85
N GLY A 205 -1.22 23.09 12.77
CA GLY A 205 -2.12 23.29 11.65
C GLY A 205 -1.56 24.17 10.53
N ALA A 206 -0.36 24.73 10.69
CA ALA A 206 0.30 25.52 9.65
C ALA A 206 0.50 24.68 8.38
N GLY A 207 0.13 25.19 7.21
CA GLY A 207 0.27 24.53 5.91
C GLY A 207 -0.76 23.44 5.60
N VAL A 208 -1.66 23.09 6.54
CA VAL A 208 -2.66 22.03 6.32
C VAL A 208 -3.76 22.45 5.37
N ALA A 209 -4.22 23.71 5.45
CA ALA A 209 -5.22 24.25 4.52
C ALA A 209 -4.66 24.31 3.09
N GLU A 210 -3.44 24.79 2.95
CA GLU A 210 -2.71 24.88 1.68
C GLU A 210 -2.48 23.49 1.07
N LEU A 211 -2.13 22.48 1.88
CA LEU A 211 -2.06 21.10 1.41
C LEU A 211 -3.40 20.58 0.87
N LEU A 212 -4.51 20.87 1.55
CA LEU A 212 -5.84 20.48 1.09
C LEU A 212 -6.22 21.17 -0.22
N ASP A 213 -5.85 22.44 -0.39
CA ASP A 213 -6.06 23.19 -1.63
C ASP A 213 -5.24 22.57 -2.78
N VAL A 214 -3.97 22.23 -2.54
CA VAL A 214 -3.13 21.53 -3.51
C VAL A 214 -3.75 20.18 -3.89
N ILE A 215 -4.21 19.37 -2.92
CA ILE A 215 -4.84 18.08 -3.18
C ILE A 215 -6.13 18.24 -4.01
N THR A 216 -6.96 19.24 -3.72
CA THR A 216 -8.25 19.39 -4.39
C THR A 216 -8.15 20.08 -5.76
N ARG A 217 -7.15 20.93 -5.98
CA ARG A 217 -7.04 21.76 -7.17
C ARG A 217 -5.96 21.30 -8.15
N LEU A 218 -4.93 20.58 -7.70
CA LEU A 218 -3.77 20.21 -8.53
C LEU A 218 -3.51 18.71 -8.62
N MET A 219 -4.01 17.89 -7.66
CA MET A 219 -3.74 16.45 -7.74
C MET A 219 -4.66 15.78 -8.75
N PRO A 220 -4.11 14.85 -9.58
CA PRO A 220 -4.88 14.17 -10.61
C PRO A 220 -6.05 13.38 -10.01
N ASN A 221 -7.22 13.52 -10.58
CA ASN A 221 -8.38 12.72 -10.28
C ASN A 221 -8.33 11.36 -11.04
N PRO A 222 -9.28 10.44 -10.81
CA PRO A 222 -9.26 9.12 -11.47
C PRO A 222 -9.28 9.10 -13.00
N LYS A 223 -9.68 10.21 -13.66
CA LYS A 223 -9.63 10.32 -15.12
C LYS A 223 -8.28 10.85 -15.63
N GLU A 224 -7.60 11.59 -14.80
CA GLU A 224 -6.36 12.30 -15.11
C GLU A 224 -5.11 11.52 -14.67
N GLY A 225 -5.25 10.63 -13.67
CA GLY A 225 -4.14 9.83 -13.15
C GLY A 225 -3.56 8.86 -14.18
N ASN A 226 -2.32 8.43 -13.94
CA ASN A 226 -1.68 7.44 -14.78
C ASN A 226 -2.45 6.12 -14.77
N PRO A 227 -2.81 5.57 -15.95
CA PRO A 227 -3.62 4.36 -16.02
C PRO A 227 -2.88 3.15 -15.45
N LEU A 228 -3.61 2.28 -14.77
CA LEU A 228 -3.14 0.96 -14.40
C LEU A 228 -3.15 0.04 -15.62
N LYS A 229 -2.23 -0.91 -15.64
CA LYS A 229 -2.17 -1.91 -16.70
C LYS A 229 -3.07 -3.09 -16.38
N PHE A 230 -4.20 -3.15 -17.06
CA PHE A 230 -5.10 -4.29 -17.02
C PHE A 230 -4.90 -5.16 -18.27
N VAL A 231 -5.01 -6.47 -18.11
CA VAL A 231 -4.94 -7.46 -19.19
C VAL A 231 -6.15 -8.41 -19.12
N ASN A 232 -6.63 -8.89 -20.25
CA ASN A 232 -7.67 -9.91 -20.31
C ASN A 232 -7.08 -11.32 -20.30
N GLY A 233 -7.61 -12.20 -19.45
CA GLY A 233 -7.25 -13.61 -19.43
C GLY A 233 -5.94 -13.92 -18.72
N ALA A 234 -5.08 -14.77 -19.32
CA ALA A 234 -3.80 -15.21 -18.75
C ALA A 234 -2.75 -14.08 -18.68
N GLU A 235 -1.58 -14.35 -18.06
CA GLU A 235 -0.49 -13.37 -17.87
C GLU A 235 -0.04 -12.67 -19.16
N ASP A 236 -0.13 -13.34 -20.32
CA ASP A 236 0.17 -12.79 -21.65
C ASP A 236 -1.07 -12.23 -22.35
N GLY A 237 -2.10 -11.86 -21.62
CA GLY A 237 -3.36 -11.37 -22.14
C GLY A 237 -3.25 -10.04 -22.89
N VAL A 238 -4.26 -9.76 -23.71
CA VAL A 238 -4.35 -8.49 -24.45
C VAL A 238 -4.60 -7.35 -23.46
N ALA A 239 -3.88 -6.25 -23.61
CA ALA A 239 -4.08 -5.05 -22.81
C ALA A 239 -5.54 -4.57 -22.87
N LEU A 240 -6.11 -4.28 -21.72
CA LEU A 240 -7.47 -3.79 -21.56
C LEU A 240 -7.45 -2.30 -21.22
N ALA A 241 -8.05 -1.47 -22.06
CA ALA A 241 -8.23 -0.06 -21.77
C ALA A 241 -9.34 0.13 -20.73
N VAL A 242 -8.97 0.50 -19.52
CA VAL A 242 -9.87 0.83 -18.41
C VAL A 242 -9.91 2.34 -18.26
N THR A 243 -11.11 2.90 -18.17
CA THR A 243 -11.33 4.35 -18.03
C THR A 243 -12.27 4.61 -16.87
N ALA A 244 -12.05 5.69 -16.14
CA ALA A 244 -12.91 6.09 -15.01
C ALA A 244 -14.25 6.66 -15.50
N ASP A 245 -15.01 5.84 -16.24
CA ASP A 245 -16.32 6.16 -16.79
C ASP A 245 -17.41 5.39 -16.02
N PRO A 246 -18.33 6.08 -15.33
CA PRO A 246 -19.36 5.43 -14.52
C PRO A 246 -20.44 4.69 -15.33
N GLU A 247 -20.57 4.97 -16.64
CA GLU A 247 -21.57 4.36 -17.51
C GLU A 247 -21.13 3.01 -18.13
N LYS A 248 -19.84 2.68 -18.02
CA LYS A 248 -19.31 1.41 -18.51
C LYS A 248 -19.60 0.25 -17.55
N ALA A 249 -19.29 -0.96 -17.99
CA ALA A 249 -19.37 -2.15 -17.15
C ALA A 249 -18.47 -2.02 -15.94
N LEU A 250 -18.94 -2.48 -14.78
CA LEU A 250 -18.17 -2.42 -13.52
C LEU A 250 -16.85 -3.17 -13.65
N LEU A 251 -15.78 -2.52 -13.20
CA LEU A 251 -14.49 -3.12 -12.93
C LEU A 251 -13.98 -2.59 -11.58
N GLY A 252 -13.99 -3.44 -10.57
CA GLY A 252 -13.44 -3.17 -9.25
C GLY A 252 -12.24 -4.06 -8.97
N HIS A 253 -11.29 -3.59 -8.18
CA HIS A 253 -10.09 -4.32 -7.76
C HIS A 253 -9.99 -4.36 -6.24
N VAL A 254 -9.82 -5.55 -5.68
CA VAL A 254 -9.66 -5.78 -4.24
C VAL A 254 -8.19 -5.60 -3.86
N PHE A 255 -7.89 -4.57 -3.11
CA PHE A 255 -6.52 -4.23 -2.72
C PHE A 255 -6.21 -4.47 -1.24
N LYS A 256 -7.24 -4.70 -0.39
CA LYS A 256 -7.07 -4.99 1.04
C LYS A 256 -8.17 -5.91 1.55
N ILE A 257 -7.77 -6.84 2.43
CA ILE A 257 -8.68 -7.66 3.24
C ILE A 257 -8.33 -7.45 4.70
N ALA A 258 -9.33 -7.31 5.56
CA ALA A 258 -9.16 -7.22 7.00
C ALA A 258 -10.18 -8.12 7.73
N PHE A 259 -9.85 -8.48 8.96
CA PHE A 259 -10.72 -9.27 9.83
C PHE A 259 -10.98 -8.49 11.12
N ASP A 260 -12.22 -8.08 11.30
CA ASP A 260 -12.69 -7.45 12.53
C ASP A 260 -13.37 -8.49 13.42
N PRO A 261 -13.10 -8.52 14.74
CA PRO A 261 -13.70 -9.51 15.65
C PRO A 261 -15.23 -9.47 15.71
N PHE A 262 -15.85 -8.31 15.43
CA PHE A 262 -17.29 -8.10 15.54
C PHE A 262 -18.00 -8.09 14.19
N VAL A 263 -17.39 -7.44 13.20
CA VAL A 263 -17.94 -7.31 11.84
C VAL A 263 -17.63 -8.54 10.99
N GLY A 264 -16.53 -9.23 11.31
CA GLY A 264 -16.01 -10.34 10.52
C GLY A 264 -15.13 -9.88 9.37
N ARG A 265 -15.15 -10.60 8.26
CA ARG A 265 -14.35 -10.34 7.08
C ARG A 265 -14.78 -9.07 6.37
N GLN A 266 -13.83 -8.20 6.07
CA GLN A 266 -13.99 -6.93 5.37
C GLN A 266 -13.11 -6.94 4.12
N VAL A 267 -13.69 -6.61 2.98
CA VAL A 267 -13.03 -6.55 1.69
C VAL A 267 -13.05 -5.12 1.19
N TYR A 268 -11.88 -4.53 0.97
CA TYR A 268 -11.73 -3.17 0.45
C TYR A 268 -11.36 -3.23 -1.02
N PHE A 269 -12.10 -2.47 -1.82
CA PHE A 269 -11.90 -2.46 -3.27
C PHE A 269 -11.99 -1.05 -3.84
N ARG A 270 -11.25 -0.83 -4.93
CA ARG A 270 -11.32 0.37 -5.74
C ARG A 270 -12.21 0.13 -6.94
N VAL A 271 -13.13 1.04 -7.23
CA VAL A 271 -13.87 1.06 -8.49
C VAL A 271 -13.03 1.79 -9.52
N HIS A 272 -12.54 1.07 -10.54
CA HIS A 272 -11.76 1.66 -11.63
C HIS A 272 -12.64 2.11 -12.80
N GLN A 273 -13.74 1.43 -13.02
CA GLN A 273 -14.68 1.70 -14.11
C GLN A 273 -16.10 1.29 -13.69
N GLY A 274 -17.11 1.96 -14.22
CA GLY A 274 -18.51 1.62 -14.02
C GLY A 274 -19.07 2.12 -12.68
N THR A 275 -20.24 1.59 -12.36
CA THR A 275 -20.99 1.87 -11.13
C THR A 275 -21.37 0.56 -10.47
N VAL A 276 -21.25 0.48 -9.14
CA VAL A 276 -21.79 -0.62 -8.32
C VAL A 276 -22.87 -0.09 -7.40
N LYS A 277 -24.00 -0.81 -7.29
CA LYS A 277 -25.07 -0.48 -6.35
C LYS A 277 -25.15 -1.51 -5.24
N LYS A 278 -25.61 -1.06 -4.07
CA LYS A 278 -25.89 -1.95 -2.96
C LYS A 278 -26.85 -3.06 -3.39
N ASP A 279 -26.59 -4.27 -2.91
CA ASP A 279 -27.36 -5.48 -3.18
C ASP A 279 -27.28 -6.01 -4.64
N GLU A 280 -26.51 -5.40 -5.52
CA GLU A 280 -26.27 -5.95 -6.86
C GLU A 280 -25.41 -7.23 -6.80
N PRO A 281 -25.62 -8.16 -7.75
CA PRO A 281 -24.76 -9.30 -7.92
C PRO A 281 -23.38 -8.88 -8.49
N LEU A 282 -22.30 -9.35 -7.89
CA LEU A 282 -20.92 -9.13 -8.33
C LEU A 282 -20.29 -10.48 -8.70
N PHE A 283 -19.71 -10.55 -9.88
CA PHE A 283 -18.89 -11.68 -10.30
C PHE A 283 -17.44 -11.42 -9.89
N VAL A 284 -16.83 -12.42 -9.28
CA VAL A 284 -15.46 -12.38 -8.74
C VAL A 284 -14.58 -13.22 -9.64
N ASP A 285 -13.60 -12.61 -10.30
CA ASP A 285 -12.70 -13.30 -11.22
C ASP A 285 -13.47 -14.14 -12.26
N ASP A 286 -13.19 -15.45 -12.36
CA ASP A 286 -13.85 -16.41 -13.24
C ASP A 286 -15.03 -17.17 -12.57
N ALA A 287 -15.43 -16.76 -11.36
CA ALA A 287 -16.46 -17.44 -10.62
C ALA A 287 -17.81 -17.38 -11.36
N ARG A 288 -18.46 -18.55 -11.53
CA ARG A 288 -19.77 -18.67 -12.16
C ARG A 288 -20.92 -18.16 -11.28
N LYS A 289 -20.71 -18.14 -9.97
CA LYS A 289 -21.70 -17.71 -8.99
C LYS A 289 -21.36 -16.31 -8.50
N ALA A 290 -22.31 -15.39 -8.67
CA ALA A 290 -22.17 -14.04 -8.17
C ALA A 290 -22.26 -14.00 -6.63
N VAL A 291 -21.52 -13.08 -6.02
CA VAL A 291 -21.68 -12.64 -4.65
C VAL A 291 -22.55 -11.39 -4.59
N LYS A 292 -23.25 -11.17 -3.49
CA LYS A 292 -24.12 -10.00 -3.35
C LYS A 292 -23.34 -8.84 -2.71
N ALA A 293 -23.42 -7.65 -3.30
CA ALA A 293 -22.83 -6.41 -2.75
C ALA A 293 -23.64 -5.89 -1.54
N ALA A 294 -23.93 -6.78 -0.58
CA ALA A 294 -24.57 -6.43 0.67
C ALA A 294 -23.58 -5.71 1.62
N ASN A 295 -24.09 -4.90 2.57
CA ASN A 295 -23.26 -4.19 3.54
C ASN A 295 -22.12 -3.38 2.91
N MET A 296 -22.43 -2.67 1.82
CA MET A 296 -21.49 -1.78 1.13
C MET A 296 -21.38 -0.46 1.87
N ALA A 297 -20.17 -0.03 2.16
CA ALA A 297 -19.90 1.19 2.90
C ALA A 297 -18.64 1.91 2.38
N SER A 298 -18.61 3.23 2.54
CA SER A 298 -17.41 4.04 2.39
C SER A 298 -16.59 3.95 3.69
N PRO A 299 -15.32 3.57 3.64
CA PRO A 299 -14.50 3.44 4.83
C PRO A 299 -14.19 4.81 5.44
N LEU A 300 -14.25 4.88 6.77
CA LEU A 300 -13.85 6.04 7.56
C LEU A 300 -13.29 5.55 8.89
N GLY A 301 -12.04 5.14 8.92
CA GLY A 301 -11.43 4.55 10.10
C GLY A 301 -12.31 3.41 10.66
N LYS A 302 -12.66 3.50 11.94
CA LYS A 302 -13.48 2.50 12.64
C LYS A 302 -14.97 2.57 12.28
N GLU A 303 -15.48 3.69 11.79
CA GLU A 303 -16.91 3.96 11.59
C GLU A 303 -17.26 4.11 10.08
N PRO A 304 -17.35 3.01 9.33
CA PRO A 304 -17.70 3.07 7.92
C PRO A 304 -19.12 3.64 7.73
N ARG A 305 -19.29 4.40 6.64
CA ARG A 305 -20.58 5.00 6.30
C ARG A 305 -21.25 4.22 5.18
N GLU A 306 -22.46 3.74 5.44
CA GLU A 306 -23.24 3.01 4.44
C GLU A 306 -23.45 3.86 3.16
N ARG A 307 -23.30 3.23 1.98
CA ARG A 307 -23.47 3.84 0.68
C ARG A 307 -24.40 3.01 -0.20
N ALA A 308 -25.31 3.70 -0.86
CA ALA A 308 -26.25 3.05 -1.79
C ALA A 308 -25.61 2.67 -3.14
N PHE A 309 -24.63 3.43 -3.57
CA PHE A 309 -23.85 3.20 -4.79
C PHE A 309 -22.43 3.74 -4.68
N ALA A 310 -21.55 3.28 -5.57
CA ALA A 310 -20.22 3.81 -5.78
C ALA A 310 -19.90 3.86 -7.27
N ILE A 311 -19.11 4.84 -7.66
CA ILE A 311 -18.71 5.10 -9.04
C ILE A 311 -17.20 4.95 -9.22
N ALA A 312 -16.76 4.97 -10.47
CA ALA A 312 -15.33 4.98 -10.80
C ALA A 312 -14.59 6.08 -10.01
N GLY A 313 -13.55 5.68 -9.31
CA GLY A 313 -12.79 6.52 -8.39
C GLY A 313 -13.08 6.27 -6.91
N ASP A 314 -14.23 5.71 -6.55
CA ASP A 314 -14.55 5.41 -5.16
C ASP A 314 -13.75 4.23 -4.59
N ILE A 315 -13.42 4.33 -3.30
CA ILE A 315 -12.92 3.22 -2.49
C ILE A 315 -14.04 2.77 -1.56
N MET A 316 -14.36 1.49 -1.62
CA MET A 316 -15.48 0.91 -0.90
C MET A 316 -15.06 -0.31 -0.07
N MET A 317 -15.89 -0.63 0.89
CA MET A 317 -15.78 -1.82 1.73
C MET A 317 -17.04 -2.68 1.60
N LEU A 318 -16.87 -3.99 1.47
CA LEU A 318 -17.91 -4.99 1.65
C LEU A 318 -17.63 -5.77 2.93
N ALA A 319 -18.65 -5.95 3.76
CA ALA A 319 -18.55 -6.74 4.98
C ALA A 319 -19.32 -8.07 4.85
N LYS A 320 -18.82 -9.12 5.51
CA LYS A 320 -19.43 -10.45 5.58
C LYS A 320 -19.62 -11.10 4.22
N VAL A 321 -18.63 -10.99 3.34
CA VAL A 321 -18.63 -11.61 2.01
C VAL A 321 -17.46 -12.59 1.91
N ASP A 322 -17.77 -13.84 1.58
CA ASP A 322 -16.79 -14.89 1.35
C ASP A 322 -16.50 -15.08 -0.14
N GLY A 323 -15.37 -15.75 -0.46
CA GLY A 323 -15.00 -16.06 -1.84
C GLY A 323 -14.39 -14.90 -2.63
N ILE A 324 -14.07 -13.79 -1.98
CA ILE A 324 -13.32 -12.68 -2.56
C ILE A 324 -11.92 -12.69 -1.93
N HIS A 325 -10.87 -12.68 -2.73
CA HIS A 325 -9.49 -12.71 -2.26
C HIS A 325 -8.76 -11.41 -2.56
N LEU A 326 -7.60 -11.25 -1.97
CA LEU A 326 -6.72 -10.12 -2.31
C LEU A 326 -6.42 -10.18 -3.81
N ASN A 327 -6.46 -9.04 -4.47
CA ASN A 327 -6.27 -8.88 -5.92
C ASN A 327 -7.40 -9.44 -6.80
N SER A 328 -8.50 -9.93 -6.23
CA SER A 328 -9.68 -10.31 -7.03
C SER A 328 -10.26 -9.12 -7.78
N MET A 329 -10.76 -9.41 -8.97
CA MET A 329 -11.49 -8.44 -9.81
C MET A 329 -12.99 -8.62 -9.63
N LEU A 330 -13.70 -7.50 -9.42
CA LEU A 330 -15.15 -7.45 -9.25
C LEU A 330 -15.78 -6.90 -10.54
N GLN A 331 -16.76 -7.63 -11.08
CA GLN A 331 -17.41 -7.32 -12.36
C GLN A 331 -18.93 -7.40 -12.24
N SER A 332 -19.65 -6.62 -13.07
CA SER A 332 -21.11 -6.69 -13.17
C SER A 332 -21.62 -7.88 -13.99
N THR A 333 -20.79 -8.46 -14.83
CA THR A 333 -21.11 -9.60 -15.71
C THR A 333 -20.06 -10.68 -15.57
N GLN A 334 -20.51 -11.93 -15.71
CA GLN A 334 -19.59 -13.06 -15.76
C GLN A 334 -18.69 -12.95 -17.00
N ASN A 335 -17.42 -13.28 -16.81
CA ASN A 335 -16.43 -13.28 -17.87
C ASN A 335 -15.55 -14.54 -17.73
N ASP A 336 -15.48 -15.36 -18.79
CA ASP A 336 -14.65 -16.58 -18.80
C ASP A 336 -13.14 -16.25 -18.90
N ALA A 337 -12.79 -15.02 -19.30
CA ALA A 337 -11.43 -14.48 -19.32
C ALA A 337 -11.38 -13.17 -18.53
N PRO A 338 -11.45 -13.24 -17.18
CA PRO A 338 -11.59 -12.06 -16.35
C PRO A 338 -10.36 -11.15 -16.48
N PRO A 339 -10.57 -9.83 -16.41
CA PRO A 339 -9.48 -8.87 -16.35
C PRO A 339 -8.56 -9.18 -15.17
N ARG A 340 -7.28 -8.90 -15.34
CA ARG A 340 -6.28 -8.95 -14.28
C ARG A 340 -5.51 -7.65 -14.25
N LEU A 341 -5.14 -7.22 -13.06
CA LEU A 341 -4.24 -6.09 -12.88
C LEU A 341 -2.80 -6.60 -12.87
N GLU A 342 -1.94 -5.99 -13.70
CA GLU A 342 -0.49 -6.22 -13.61
C GLU A 342 0.02 -5.64 -12.30
N GLN A 343 0.57 -6.49 -11.45
CA GLN A 343 1.00 -6.11 -10.12
C GLN A 343 2.52 -6.03 -10.02
N GLN A 344 2.97 -5.12 -9.15
CA GLN A 344 4.37 -5.12 -8.74
C GLN A 344 4.66 -6.33 -7.84
N SER A 345 5.86 -6.91 -8.02
CA SER A 345 6.33 -7.97 -7.14
C SER A 345 6.55 -7.43 -5.73
N LEU A 346 5.93 -8.08 -4.74
CA LEU A 346 6.16 -7.77 -3.34
C LEU A 346 7.52 -8.31 -2.87
N PRO A 347 8.16 -7.66 -1.90
CA PRO A 347 9.41 -8.15 -1.34
C PRO A 347 9.21 -9.49 -0.64
N MET A 348 10.21 -10.35 -0.73
CA MET A 348 10.18 -11.66 -0.09
C MET A 348 10.40 -11.55 1.41
N PRO A 349 9.61 -12.25 2.24
CA PRO A 349 9.81 -12.27 3.68
C PRO A 349 11.13 -12.97 4.04
N MET A 350 11.98 -12.28 4.80
CA MET A 350 13.35 -12.71 5.10
C MET A 350 13.50 -13.41 6.45
N VAL A 351 12.64 -13.12 7.42
CA VAL A 351 12.71 -13.66 8.79
C VAL A 351 11.67 -14.75 8.97
N GLY A 352 12.04 -15.85 9.63
CA GLY A 352 11.13 -16.95 9.90
C GLY A 352 11.22 -17.44 11.34
N LEU A 353 10.07 -17.78 11.93
CA LEU A 353 9.97 -18.44 13.23
C LEU A 353 9.11 -19.70 13.13
N SER A 354 9.59 -20.77 13.74
CA SER A 354 8.81 -21.99 13.95
C SER A 354 7.72 -21.71 14.98
N VAL A 355 6.50 -22.13 14.68
CA VAL A 355 5.30 -21.85 15.48
C VAL A 355 4.71 -23.16 15.99
N LYS A 356 4.54 -23.25 17.31
CA LYS A 356 3.90 -24.40 17.97
C LYS A 356 2.80 -23.92 18.90
N PRO A 357 1.72 -24.69 19.08
CA PRO A 357 0.70 -24.38 20.06
C PRO A 357 1.27 -24.46 21.47
N LYS A 358 0.97 -23.45 22.29
CA LYS A 358 1.27 -23.50 23.73
C LYS A 358 0.38 -24.50 24.46
N ASN A 359 -0.87 -24.61 24.03
CA ASN A 359 -1.84 -25.55 24.59
C ASN A 359 -2.14 -26.68 23.60
N ARG A 360 -2.20 -27.92 24.08
CA ARG A 360 -2.61 -29.07 23.26
C ARG A 360 -4.07 -28.89 22.82
N GLY A 361 -4.32 -29.09 21.52
CA GLY A 361 -5.65 -28.98 20.93
C GLY A 361 -5.93 -27.65 20.21
N ASP A 362 -5.00 -26.70 20.24
CA ASP A 362 -5.16 -25.42 19.52
C ASP A 362 -4.58 -25.43 18.08
N GLU A 363 -4.09 -26.59 17.57
CA GLU A 363 -3.48 -26.69 16.24
C GLU A 363 -4.42 -26.21 15.13
N GLN A 364 -5.71 -26.61 15.20
CA GLN A 364 -6.68 -26.19 14.18
C GLN A 364 -6.98 -24.69 14.27
N LYS A 365 -7.08 -24.13 15.47
CA LYS A 365 -7.29 -22.69 15.67
C LYS A 365 -6.10 -21.87 15.19
N ILE A 366 -4.88 -22.34 15.44
CA ILE A 366 -3.65 -21.70 14.93
C ILE A 366 -3.65 -21.68 13.40
N ALA A 367 -3.98 -22.79 12.75
CA ALA A 367 -4.03 -22.87 11.30
C ALA A 367 -5.06 -21.88 10.71
N GLU A 368 -6.24 -21.76 11.36
CA GLU A 368 -7.27 -20.82 10.95
C GLU A 368 -6.84 -19.36 11.17
N ALA A 369 -6.25 -19.04 12.33
CA ALA A 369 -5.76 -17.68 12.62
C ALA A 369 -4.61 -17.27 11.69
N LEU A 370 -3.64 -18.16 11.46
CA LEU A 370 -2.56 -17.93 10.50
C LEU A 370 -3.10 -17.75 9.07
N GLY A 371 -4.12 -18.51 8.67
CA GLY A 371 -4.79 -18.34 7.37
C GLY A 371 -5.36 -16.95 7.20
N LYS A 372 -6.05 -16.41 8.22
CA LYS A 372 -6.61 -15.05 8.22
C LYS A 372 -5.52 -13.98 8.18
N LEU A 373 -4.42 -14.17 8.93
CA LEU A 373 -3.30 -13.24 8.91
C LEU A 373 -2.64 -13.15 7.53
N ILE A 374 -2.43 -14.28 6.86
CA ILE A 374 -1.83 -14.30 5.52
C ILE A 374 -2.78 -13.72 4.47
N GLU A 375 -4.07 -13.92 4.64
CA GLU A 375 -5.06 -13.32 3.73
C GLU A 375 -5.11 -11.78 3.86
N SER A 376 -4.83 -11.24 5.05
CA SER A 376 -4.79 -9.80 5.29
C SER A 376 -3.43 -9.15 5.00
N ASP A 377 -2.34 -9.92 5.07
CA ASP A 377 -0.98 -9.40 4.89
C ASP A 377 -0.23 -10.19 3.80
N PRO A 378 0.02 -9.57 2.65
CA PRO A 378 0.63 -10.25 1.50
C PRO A 378 2.11 -10.62 1.71
N CYS A 379 2.76 -10.07 2.74
CA CYS A 379 4.16 -10.37 3.08
C CYS A 379 4.33 -11.37 4.21
N LEU A 380 3.23 -11.94 4.74
CA LEU A 380 3.28 -13.11 5.61
C LEU A 380 3.17 -14.40 4.78
N ARG A 381 4.01 -15.38 5.08
CA ARG A 381 3.98 -16.70 4.43
C ARG A 381 4.12 -17.83 5.44
N ILE A 382 3.40 -18.92 5.19
CA ILE A 382 3.57 -20.17 5.94
C ILE A 382 4.39 -21.14 5.09
N GLU A 383 5.42 -21.71 5.70
CA GLU A 383 6.17 -22.83 5.16
C GLU A 383 6.01 -24.04 6.09
N ARG A 384 5.76 -25.20 5.51
CA ARG A 384 5.74 -26.45 6.26
C ARG A 384 7.04 -27.20 6.03
N ASN A 385 7.88 -27.29 7.06
CA ASN A 385 9.06 -28.12 7.05
C ASN A 385 8.68 -29.56 7.40
N ALA A 386 8.44 -30.39 6.38
CA ALA A 386 7.98 -31.77 6.58
C ALA A 386 9.04 -32.63 7.27
N SER A 387 10.34 -32.39 7.04
CA SER A 387 11.43 -33.15 7.65
C SER A 387 11.57 -32.89 9.14
N ALA A 388 11.33 -31.67 9.58
CA ALA A 388 11.35 -31.28 11.01
C ALA A 388 9.96 -31.35 11.66
N ASN A 389 8.90 -31.61 10.89
CA ASN A 389 7.49 -31.51 11.31
C ASN A 389 7.19 -30.16 11.98
N GLU A 390 7.63 -29.09 11.37
CA GLU A 390 7.47 -27.72 11.87
C GLU A 390 6.66 -26.87 10.90
N THR A 391 5.85 -25.98 11.46
CA THR A 391 5.21 -24.88 10.73
C THR A 391 6.03 -23.62 10.99
N VAL A 392 6.51 -22.97 9.94
CA VAL A 392 7.30 -21.74 10.01
C VAL A 392 6.46 -20.60 9.45
N LEU A 393 6.28 -19.55 10.25
CA LEU A 393 5.74 -18.28 9.77
C LEU A 393 6.90 -17.38 9.35
N ARG A 394 6.86 -16.88 8.12
CA ARG A 394 7.82 -15.91 7.61
C ARG A 394 7.20 -14.52 7.49
N GLY A 395 8.00 -13.51 7.81
CA GLY A 395 7.65 -12.09 7.72
C GLY A 395 8.84 -11.24 7.28
N MET A 396 8.62 -9.95 7.11
CA MET A 396 9.63 -9.01 6.63
C MET A 396 10.75 -8.77 7.66
N GLY A 397 10.40 -8.78 8.96
CA GLY A 397 11.32 -8.56 10.06
C GLY A 397 10.78 -9.08 11.39
N ASP A 398 11.56 -8.90 12.45
CA ASP A 398 11.20 -9.36 13.80
C ASP A 398 9.96 -8.62 14.34
N LEU A 399 9.86 -7.32 14.08
CA LEU A 399 8.68 -6.54 14.48
C LEU A 399 7.42 -7.05 13.78
N HIS A 400 7.50 -7.34 12.49
CA HIS A 400 6.38 -7.88 11.73
C HIS A 400 5.84 -9.19 12.34
N LEU A 401 6.73 -10.16 12.61
CA LEU A 401 6.34 -11.43 13.22
C LEU A 401 5.80 -11.25 14.64
N ARG A 402 6.42 -10.38 15.44
CA ARG A 402 5.93 -10.07 16.80
C ARG A 402 4.51 -9.51 16.77
N ILE A 403 4.22 -8.56 15.88
CA ILE A 403 2.86 -8.01 15.72
C ILE A 403 1.88 -9.08 15.23
N ALA A 404 2.27 -9.96 14.33
CA ALA A 404 1.44 -11.08 13.90
C ALA A 404 1.04 -12.00 15.06
N PHE A 405 1.98 -12.32 15.96
CA PHE A 405 1.69 -13.13 17.16
C PHE A 405 0.90 -12.34 18.22
N GLU A 406 1.13 -11.05 18.39
CA GLU A 406 0.30 -10.21 19.25
C GLU A 406 -1.15 -10.17 18.74
N ARG A 407 -1.38 -10.08 17.41
CA ARG A 407 -2.72 -10.20 16.81
C ARG A 407 -3.37 -11.55 17.08
N MET A 408 -2.63 -12.65 16.95
CA MET A 408 -3.16 -13.98 17.29
C MET A 408 -3.66 -14.03 18.73
N LYS A 409 -2.94 -13.41 19.65
CA LYS A 409 -3.32 -13.35 21.05
C LYS A 409 -4.52 -12.44 21.30
N GLU A 410 -4.49 -11.20 20.81
CA GLU A 410 -5.51 -10.19 21.09
C GLU A 410 -6.84 -10.47 20.36
N GLN A 411 -6.79 -10.88 19.08
CA GLN A 411 -7.99 -11.07 18.27
C GLN A 411 -8.58 -12.48 18.36
N TYR A 412 -7.72 -13.50 18.53
CA TYR A 412 -8.16 -14.91 18.49
C TYR A 412 -7.97 -15.64 19.81
N GLY A 413 -7.35 -15.02 20.83
CA GLY A 413 -7.07 -15.64 22.12
C GLY A 413 -6.09 -16.80 22.05
N ILE A 414 -5.21 -16.83 21.05
CA ILE A 414 -4.29 -17.93 20.76
C ILE A 414 -2.88 -17.52 21.13
N GLU A 415 -2.26 -18.27 22.05
CA GLU A 415 -0.84 -18.13 22.38
C GLU A 415 -0.02 -19.22 21.71
N VAL A 416 1.11 -18.84 21.13
CA VAL A 416 2.06 -19.71 20.46
C VAL A 416 3.42 -19.67 21.12
N GLU A 417 4.16 -20.79 21.02
CA GLU A 417 5.59 -20.86 21.32
C GLU A 417 6.35 -20.72 20.00
N THR A 418 7.39 -19.88 20.01
CA THR A 418 8.21 -19.64 18.82
C THR A 418 9.64 -20.07 19.04
N ALA A 419 10.28 -20.56 18.00
CA ALA A 419 11.69 -20.96 18.01
C ALA A 419 12.32 -20.66 16.64
N VAL A 420 13.64 -20.62 16.59
CA VAL A 420 14.38 -20.58 15.32
C VAL A 420 14.06 -21.86 14.55
N PRO A 421 13.71 -21.77 13.24
CA PRO A 421 13.41 -22.95 12.44
C PRO A 421 14.57 -23.92 12.37
N THR A 422 14.27 -25.22 12.44
CA THR A 422 15.29 -26.27 12.30
C THR A 422 15.79 -26.32 10.86
N ILE A 423 17.10 -26.28 10.68
CA ILE A 423 17.73 -26.46 9.36
C ILE A 423 17.65 -27.94 8.98
N PRO A 424 16.98 -28.29 7.86
CA PRO A 424 16.87 -29.69 7.43
C PRO A 424 18.20 -30.13 6.79
N TYR A 425 19.09 -30.68 7.61
CA TYR A 425 20.31 -31.29 7.11
C TYR A 425 19.98 -32.57 6.36
N ARG A 426 20.68 -32.82 5.25
CA ARG A 426 20.66 -34.07 4.53
C ARG A 426 22.00 -34.75 4.68
N GLU A 427 21.95 -36.02 5.03
CA GLU A 427 23.15 -36.86 5.05
C GLU A 427 23.53 -37.26 3.63
N THR A 428 24.84 -37.32 3.38
CA THR A 428 25.40 -37.86 2.15
C THR A 428 26.62 -38.70 2.46
N ILE A 429 26.92 -39.63 1.61
CA ILE A 429 28.14 -40.43 1.75
C ILE A 429 29.33 -39.64 1.16
N SER A 430 30.42 -39.58 1.93
CA SER A 430 31.67 -38.90 1.54
C SER A 430 32.66 -39.83 0.82
N ARG A 431 32.45 -41.13 0.92
CA ARG A 431 33.33 -42.16 0.32
C ARG A 431 32.51 -43.30 -0.26
N LYS A 432 33.00 -43.89 -1.36
CA LYS A 432 32.47 -45.15 -1.85
C LYS A 432 32.84 -46.27 -0.88
N SER A 433 31.91 -47.13 -0.58
CA SER A 433 32.12 -48.30 0.25
C SER A 433 31.39 -49.50 -0.39
N GLU A 434 31.90 -50.68 -0.20
CA GLU A 434 31.29 -51.90 -0.69
C GLU A 434 30.80 -52.69 0.51
N GLY A 435 29.61 -53.22 0.41
CA GLY A 435 28.99 -54.07 1.41
C GLY A 435 28.40 -55.34 0.78
N HIS A 436 28.59 -56.45 1.44
CA HIS A 436 28.00 -57.71 1.06
C HIS A 436 27.24 -58.29 2.24
N CYS A 437 26.00 -58.67 1.99
CA CYS A 437 25.17 -59.36 2.97
C CYS A 437 24.53 -60.61 2.33
N ARG A 438 24.75 -61.76 2.98
CA ARG A 438 24.15 -63.01 2.56
C ARG A 438 23.25 -63.56 3.68
N HIS A 439 21.98 -63.65 3.40
CA HIS A 439 21.00 -64.25 4.28
C HIS A 439 20.72 -65.69 3.82
N LYS A 440 21.04 -66.65 4.67
CA LYS A 440 20.71 -68.02 4.45
C LYS A 440 20.11 -68.59 5.72
N LYS A 441 18.83 -68.95 5.67
CA LYS A 441 18.13 -69.58 6.79
C LYS A 441 17.44 -70.84 6.31
N GLN A 442 17.75 -71.98 6.98
CA GLN A 442 17.19 -73.30 6.68
C GLN A 442 16.77 -73.94 7.99
N THR A 443 15.51 -73.80 8.37
CA THR A 443 14.93 -74.43 9.56
C THR A 443 13.60 -75.02 9.18
N GLY A 444 13.65 -76.32 8.81
CA GLY A 444 12.45 -77.17 8.59
C GLY A 444 11.41 -76.61 7.65
N GLY A 445 11.53 -76.80 6.35
CA GLY A 445 10.62 -76.29 5.32
C GLY A 445 11.36 -75.60 4.18
N ALA A 446 10.69 -74.72 3.43
CA ALA A 446 11.31 -73.97 2.35
C ALA A 446 12.38 -73.01 2.90
N GLY A 447 13.66 -73.20 2.47
CA GLY A 447 14.77 -72.37 2.91
C GLY A 447 14.66 -70.91 2.40
N GLN A 448 15.11 -69.92 3.19
CA GLN A 448 15.22 -68.52 2.79
C GLN A 448 16.66 -68.28 2.35
N PHE A 449 16.81 -67.72 1.17
CA PHE A 449 18.09 -67.28 0.64
C PHE A 449 17.96 -65.89 0.02
N GLY A 450 18.87 -64.99 0.34
CA GLY A 450 19.03 -63.71 -0.27
C GLY A 450 20.48 -63.22 -0.17
N GLU A 451 21.01 -62.70 -1.22
CA GLU A 451 22.38 -62.18 -1.25
C GLU A 451 22.36 -60.80 -1.93
N VAL A 452 22.94 -59.80 -1.30
CA VAL A 452 22.98 -58.44 -1.78
C VAL A 452 24.42 -57.92 -1.72
N TYR A 453 24.88 -57.39 -2.84
CA TYR A 453 26.10 -56.62 -2.95
C TYR A 453 25.72 -55.20 -3.19
N LEU A 454 26.23 -54.27 -2.36
CA LEU A 454 26.04 -52.83 -2.48
C LEU A 454 27.38 -52.18 -2.72
N ARG A 455 27.39 -51.18 -3.61
CA ARG A 455 28.58 -50.40 -3.91
C ARG A 455 28.25 -48.91 -3.95
#